data_5220a4eff0c551ce5b8ae8e99da7d1b7
#
_entry.id   5220a4eff0c551ce5b8ae8e99da7d1b7
#
_cell.length_a   1.000
_cell.length_b   1.000
_cell.length_c   1.000
_cell.angle_alpha   90.00
_cell.angle_beta   90.00
_cell.angle_gamma   90.00
#
_symmetry.space_group_name_H-M   'P 1'
#
loop_
_entity.id
_entity.type
_entity.pdbx_description
1 polymer ?
#
loop_
_entity_poly.entity_id
_entity_poly.type
_entity_poly.pdbx_seq_one_letter_code
_entity_poly.pdbx_strand_id
1 'polypeptide(L)'
;MLRRCCLLLAFIGVGYAQTSAPSFAERLVQAAMERTKHTVRYDPAYVRLDYPGGDVPADTGVCTDEVIRSYRKLGIDLQKLVHEDMKRAFAAYPKRWGLSSTDKNIDHRRVPNLQTFFKRRGASLPVTQNAADYRPGDLITCTVPVNLPHIAIVVPAPDGGTTPWIVHNIGQGPKCENRLFEFPLTGHYRFHPRTD
;
A
#
# COMPACT_ATOMS: atom_id res chain seq x y z
N MET A 1 -26.08 64.18 37.36
CA MET A 1 -26.38 63.26 36.23
C MET A 1 -25.08 62.61 35.77
N LEU A 2 -24.79 61.37 36.26
CA LEU A 2 -23.60 60.60 35.84
C LEU A 2 -24.01 59.67 34.72
N ARG A 3 -23.43 59.85 33.53
CA ARG A 3 -23.57 58.91 32.43
C ARG A 3 -22.55 57.77 32.61
N ARG A 4 -23.02 56.52 32.82
CA ARG A 4 -22.20 55.31 32.80
C ARG A 4 -21.96 54.90 31.32
N CYS A 5 -20.71 54.94 30.92
CA CYS A 5 -20.27 54.42 29.64
C CYS A 5 -20.01 52.89 29.79
N CYS A 6 -20.84 52.02 29.17
CA CYS A 6 -20.60 50.60 29.10
C CYS A 6 -19.64 50.33 27.95
N LEU A 7 -18.41 49.91 28.25
CA LEU A 7 -17.48 49.33 27.25
C LEU A 7 -17.89 47.89 26.95
N LEU A 8 -18.37 47.62 25.75
CA LEU A 8 -18.54 46.24 25.23
C LEU A 8 -17.19 45.72 24.75
N LEU A 9 -16.58 44.78 25.50
CA LEU A 9 -15.44 44.00 25.06
C LEU A 9 -15.94 42.89 24.13
N ALA A 10 -15.65 43.00 22.84
CA ALA A 10 -15.87 41.95 21.86
C ALA A 10 -14.76 40.90 22.00
N PHE A 11 -15.06 39.70 22.47
CA PHE A 11 -14.18 38.56 22.45
C PHE A 11 -14.14 37.97 21.02
N ILE A 12 -13.04 38.17 20.30
CA ILE A 12 -12.77 37.48 19.05
C ILE A 12 -12.29 36.06 19.42
N GLY A 13 -13.17 35.09 19.33
CA GLY A 13 -12.83 33.68 19.48
C GLY A 13 -11.99 33.21 18.28
N VAL A 14 -10.70 32.96 18.47
CA VAL A 14 -9.85 32.28 17.50
C VAL A 14 -10.25 30.82 17.51
N GLY A 15 -11.04 30.40 16.51
CA GLY A 15 -11.40 29.02 16.29
C GLY A 15 -10.15 28.22 15.84
N TYR A 16 -9.61 27.40 16.72
CA TYR A 16 -8.61 26.40 16.32
C TYR A 16 -9.31 25.35 15.45
N ALA A 17 -8.96 25.28 14.17
CA ALA A 17 -9.36 24.17 13.32
C ALA A 17 -8.76 22.88 13.88
N GLN A 18 -9.59 22.02 14.42
CA GLN A 18 -9.21 20.67 14.85
C GLN A 18 -8.85 19.86 13.59
N THR A 19 -7.56 19.66 13.33
CA THR A 19 -7.11 18.72 12.29
C THR A 19 -7.44 17.30 12.76
N SER A 20 -8.34 16.63 12.05
CA SER A 20 -8.64 15.21 12.31
C SER A 20 -7.37 14.36 12.15
N ALA A 21 -7.24 13.31 12.95
CA ALA A 21 -6.15 12.35 12.77
C ALA A 21 -6.16 11.78 11.33
N PRO A 22 -4.97 11.56 10.72
CA PRO A 22 -4.90 11.08 9.35
C PRO A 22 -5.55 9.70 9.20
N SER A 23 -6.33 9.53 8.14
CA SER A 23 -6.99 8.29 7.77
C SER A 23 -5.98 7.17 7.52
N PHE A 24 -6.45 5.92 7.44
CA PHE A 24 -5.60 4.78 7.07
C PHE A 24 -4.93 5.00 5.69
N ALA A 25 -5.68 5.49 4.71
CA ALA A 25 -5.18 5.75 3.36
C ALA A 25 -4.06 6.80 3.37
N GLU A 26 -4.24 7.92 4.07
CA GLU A 26 -3.20 8.95 4.20
C GLU A 26 -1.94 8.43 4.88
N ARG A 27 -2.07 7.63 5.94
CA ARG A 27 -0.92 7.00 6.60
C ARG A 27 -0.21 6.00 5.68
N LEU A 28 -0.96 5.22 4.88
CA LEU A 28 -0.37 4.27 3.92
C LEU A 28 0.39 5.00 2.81
N VAL A 29 -0.18 6.10 2.27
CA VAL A 29 0.50 6.97 1.32
C VAL A 29 1.79 7.54 1.90
N GLN A 30 1.76 8.06 3.13
CA GLN A 30 2.96 8.57 3.82
C GLN A 30 4.02 7.49 3.98
N ALA A 31 3.62 6.28 4.38
CA ALA A 31 4.52 5.14 4.52
C ALA A 31 5.14 4.73 3.17
N ALA A 32 4.35 4.71 2.09
CA ALA A 32 4.83 4.41 0.76
C ALA A 32 5.80 5.49 0.24
N MET A 33 5.48 6.76 0.41
CA MET A 33 6.36 7.88 0.04
C MET A 33 7.67 7.87 0.83
N GLU A 34 7.64 7.47 2.11
CA GLU A 34 8.87 7.31 2.90
C GLU A 34 9.79 6.24 2.31
N ARG A 35 9.23 5.16 1.74
CA ARG A 35 10.03 4.12 1.07
C ARG A 35 10.89 4.67 -0.07
N THR A 36 10.43 5.69 -0.79
CA THR A 36 11.19 6.29 -1.91
C THR A 36 12.49 6.99 -1.49
N LYS A 37 12.68 7.21 -0.20
CA LYS A 37 13.92 7.80 0.35
C LYS A 37 15.00 6.74 0.66
N HIS A 38 14.66 5.44 0.55
CA HIS A 38 15.58 4.35 0.84
C HIS A 38 16.25 3.84 -0.42
N THR A 39 17.55 3.57 -0.34
CA THR A 39 18.27 2.85 -1.39
C THR A 39 18.02 1.35 -1.20
N VAL A 40 17.34 0.73 -2.18
CA VAL A 40 16.99 -0.69 -2.16
C VAL A 40 17.45 -1.33 -3.46
N ARG A 41 18.33 -2.32 -3.37
CA ARG A 41 18.72 -3.17 -4.50
C ARG A 41 17.61 -4.18 -4.78
N TYR A 42 17.20 -4.29 -6.04
CA TYR A 42 16.17 -5.27 -6.45
C TYR A 42 16.74 -6.69 -6.31
N ASP A 43 16.13 -7.51 -5.44
CA ASP A 43 16.60 -8.87 -5.18
C ASP A 43 15.42 -9.82 -4.94
N PRO A 44 15.09 -10.69 -5.92
CA PRO A 44 14.02 -11.67 -5.79
C PRO A 44 14.44 -12.97 -5.09
N ALA A 45 15.67 -13.06 -4.59
CA ALA A 45 16.21 -14.26 -3.97
C ALA A 45 15.30 -14.78 -2.85
N TYR A 46 15.24 -16.09 -2.72
CA TYR A 46 14.58 -16.73 -1.59
C TYR A 46 15.42 -16.55 -0.32
N VAL A 47 14.79 -16.05 0.74
CA VAL A 47 15.41 -15.85 2.05
C VAL A 47 14.57 -16.51 3.13
N ARG A 48 15.20 -17.18 4.09
CA ARG A 48 14.52 -17.62 5.31
C ARG A 48 14.21 -16.40 6.17
N LEU A 49 12.95 -16.29 6.56
CA LEU A 49 12.44 -15.16 7.33
C LEU A 49 11.93 -15.64 8.69
N ASP A 50 12.04 -14.78 9.67
CA ASP A 50 11.30 -14.93 10.92
C ASP A 50 9.80 -14.93 10.64
N TYR A 51 9.02 -15.38 11.62
CA TYR A 51 7.57 -15.40 11.52
C TYR A 51 6.93 -15.31 12.91
N PRO A 52 5.96 -14.40 13.10
CA PRO A 52 5.53 -13.32 12.19
C PRO A 52 6.56 -12.18 12.08
N GLY A 53 6.35 -11.26 11.15
CA GLY A 53 7.10 -10.01 11.07
C GLY A 53 8.45 -10.09 10.37
N GLY A 54 8.80 -11.22 9.76
CA GLY A 54 10.08 -11.36 9.05
C GLY A 54 10.17 -10.48 7.82
N ASP A 55 11.37 -9.96 7.55
CA ASP A 55 11.68 -9.12 6.39
C ASP A 55 13.00 -9.54 5.75
N VAL A 56 13.16 -9.25 4.47
CA VAL A 56 14.46 -9.34 3.80
C VAL A 56 15.38 -8.21 4.26
N PRO A 57 16.72 -8.29 4.05
CA PRO A 57 17.62 -7.19 4.41
C PRO A 57 17.10 -5.83 3.96
N ALA A 58 17.26 -4.80 4.80
CA ALA A 58 16.63 -3.49 4.59
C ALA A 58 17.04 -2.81 3.27
N ASP A 59 18.25 -3.12 2.78
CA ASP A 59 18.84 -2.62 1.54
C ASP A 59 18.47 -3.46 0.31
N THR A 60 17.63 -4.49 0.46
CA THR A 60 17.15 -5.34 -0.63
C THR A 60 15.62 -5.43 -0.63
N GLY A 61 15.05 -5.83 -1.76
CA GLY A 61 13.60 -6.05 -1.87
C GLY A 61 13.11 -6.02 -3.30
N VAL A 62 11.84 -6.40 -3.47
CA VAL A 62 11.11 -6.36 -4.74
C VAL A 62 9.83 -5.53 -4.56
N CYS A 63 9.00 -5.43 -5.61
CA CYS A 63 7.76 -4.64 -5.57
C CYS A 63 6.83 -4.98 -4.40
N THR A 64 6.72 -6.25 -4.03
CA THR A 64 5.89 -6.69 -2.90
C THR A 64 6.46 -6.26 -1.56
N ASP A 65 7.79 -6.21 -1.41
CA ASP A 65 8.41 -5.81 -0.15
C ASP A 65 8.14 -4.32 0.16
N GLU A 66 8.00 -3.47 -0.86
CA GLU A 66 7.62 -2.08 -0.66
C GLU A 66 6.18 -1.95 -0.11
N VAL A 67 5.25 -2.75 -0.62
CA VAL A 67 3.88 -2.83 -0.10
C VAL A 67 3.87 -3.39 1.33
N ILE A 68 4.56 -4.51 1.57
CA ILE A 68 4.64 -5.16 2.87
C ILE A 68 5.19 -4.21 3.93
N ARG A 69 6.28 -3.51 3.63
CA ARG A 69 6.93 -2.54 4.53
C ARG A 69 6.04 -1.35 4.80
N SER A 70 5.31 -0.85 3.78
CA SER A 70 4.35 0.24 3.94
C SER A 70 3.22 -0.14 4.89
N TYR A 71 2.62 -1.33 4.75
CA TYR A 71 1.61 -1.84 5.67
C TYR A 71 2.16 -2.08 7.07
N ARG A 72 3.37 -2.62 7.19
CA ARG A 72 4.05 -2.86 8.47
C ARG A 72 4.26 -1.57 9.26
N LYS A 73 4.53 -0.45 8.59
CA LYS A 73 4.62 0.87 9.23
C LYS A 73 3.33 1.28 9.93
N LEU A 74 2.19 0.73 9.48
CA LEU A 74 0.88 0.93 10.08
C LEU A 74 0.50 -0.18 11.10
N GLY A 75 1.43 -1.05 11.48
CA GLY A 75 1.19 -2.17 12.40
C GLY A 75 0.55 -3.41 11.76
N ILE A 76 0.52 -3.49 10.41
CA ILE A 76 -0.13 -4.60 9.69
C ILE A 76 0.93 -5.51 9.08
N ASP A 77 0.97 -6.76 9.52
CA ASP A 77 1.86 -7.79 9.01
C ASP A 77 1.20 -8.60 7.88
N LEU A 78 1.48 -8.22 6.64
CA LEU A 78 0.99 -8.95 5.48
C LEU A 78 1.59 -10.36 5.36
N GLN A 79 2.80 -10.62 5.89
CA GLN A 79 3.35 -11.98 5.94
C GLN A 79 2.42 -12.89 6.74
N LYS A 80 2.06 -12.48 7.95
CA LYS A 80 1.15 -13.21 8.82
C LYS A 80 -0.23 -13.39 8.19
N LEU A 81 -0.83 -12.31 7.73
CA LEU A 81 -2.20 -12.32 7.18
C LEU A 81 -2.33 -13.23 5.96
N VAL A 82 -1.38 -13.15 5.01
CA VAL A 82 -1.38 -13.98 3.80
C VAL A 82 -1.13 -15.45 4.16
N HIS A 83 -0.12 -15.73 4.99
CA HIS A 83 0.21 -17.10 5.40
C HIS A 83 -0.95 -17.80 6.10
N GLU A 84 -1.62 -17.13 7.03
CA GLU A 84 -2.77 -17.67 7.75
C GLU A 84 -3.98 -17.89 6.85
N ASP A 85 -4.25 -16.98 5.90
CA ASP A 85 -5.32 -17.16 4.92
C ASP A 85 -5.03 -18.32 3.97
N MET A 86 -3.78 -18.42 3.49
CA MET A 86 -3.35 -19.55 2.65
C MET A 86 -3.45 -20.88 3.39
N LYS A 87 -3.08 -20.95 4.67
CA LYS A 87 -3.26 -22.19 5.48
C LYS A 87 -4.71 -22.63 5.55
N ARG A 88 -5.66 -21.69 5.66
CA ARG A 88 -7.10 -21.99 5.70
C ARG A 88 -7.69 -22.34 4.33
N ALA A 89 -7.11 -21.86 3.25
CA ALA A 89 -7.69 -21.96 1.91
C ALA A 89 -6.63 -22.17 0.82
N PHE A 90 -5.65 -23.03 1.04
CA PHE A 90 -4.53 -23.26 0.13
C PHE A 90 -4.96 -23.59 -1.30
N ALA A 91 -6.08 -24.32 -1.46
CA ALA A 91 -6.62 -24.69 -2.78
C ALA A 91 -7.07 -23.48 -3.61
N ALA A 92 -7.42 -22.35 -2.97
CA ALA A 92 -7.85 -21.13 -3.67
C ALA A 92 -6.68 -20.31 -4.24
N TYR A 93 -5.44 -20.62 -3.84
CA TYR A 93 -4.25 -19.89 -4.27
C TYR A 93 -3.60 -20.51 -5.51
N PRO A 94 -2.89 -19.72 -6.32
CA PRO A 94 -2.27 -20.19 -7.55
C PRO A 94 -1.26 -21.34 -7.33
N LYS A 95 -1.31 -22.36 -8.16
CA LYS A 95 -0.43 -23.55 -8.10
C LYS A 95 0.83 -23.41 -8.96
N ARG A 96 1.34 -22.19 -9.17
CA ARG A 96 2.39 -21.90 -10.16
C ARG A 96 3.79 -22.41 -9.78
N TRP A 97 4.01 -22.70 -8.48
CA TRP A 97 5.37 -23.00 -8.00
C TRP A 97 5.54 -24.44 -7.50
N GLY A 98 4.58 -25.31 -7.81
CA GLY A 98 4.65 -26.74 -7.44
C GLY A 98 4.60 -27.01 -5.93
N LEU A 99 4.17 -26.02 -5.12
CA LEU A 99 4.09 -26.19 -3.68
C LEU A 99 2.87 -27.03 -3.30
N SER A 100 3.06 -27.93 -2.36
CA SER A 100 2.01 -28.75 -1.74
C SER A 100 1.49 -28.11 -0.44
N SER A 101 2.20 -27.13 0.11
CA SER A 101 1.86 -26.41 1.35
C SER A 101 2.28 -24.96 1.27
N THR A 102 1.86 -24.17 2.27
CA THR A 102 2.26 -22.77 2.41
C THR A 102 3.72 -22.63 2.78
N ASP A 103 4.36 -21.56 2.32
CA ASP A 103 5.72 -21.17 2.66
C ASP A 103 5.74 -19.75 3.23
N LYS A 104 5.89 -19.61 4.55
CA LYS A 104 5.91 -18.33 5.27
C LYS A 104 6.99 -17.35 4.80
N ASN A 105 8.04 -17.85 4.13
CA ASN A 105 9.16 -17.03 3.69
C ASN A 105 8.89 -16.29 2.38
N ILE A 106 8.00 -16.83 1.51
CA ILE A 106 7.85 -16.31 0.14
C ILE A 106 6.40 -16.04 -0.26
N ASP A 107 5.41 -16.66 0.37
CA ASP A 107 4.02 -16.57 -0.09
C ASP A 107 3.49 -15.13 -0.20
N HIS A 108 3.79 -14.29 0.80
CA HIS A 108 3.41 -12.87 0.82
C HIS A 108 4.23 -12.00 -0.14
N ARG A 109 5.36 -12.52 -0.64
CA ARG A 109 6.22 -11.83 -1.61
C ARG A 109 5.87 -12.16 -3.07
N ARG A 110 4.77 -12.86 -3.32
CA ARG A 110 4.27 -13.26 -4.64
C ARG A 110 3.02 -12.48 -5.01
N VAL A 111 3.10 -11.63 -6.05
CA VAL A 111 1.97 -10.80 -6.50
C VAL A 111 0.69 -11.62 -6.72
N PRO A 112 0.70 -12.80 -7.40
CA PRO A 112 -0.53 -13.58 -7.58
C PRO A 112 -1.16 -14.07 -6.26
N ASN A 113 -0.36 -14.29 -5.21
CA ASN A 113 -0.89 -14.64 -3.90
C ASN A 113 -1.52 -13.41 -3.22
N LEU A 114 -0.91 -12.24 -3.32
CA LEU A 114 -1.49 -10.99 -2.82
C LEU A 114 -2.81 -10.65 -3.53
N GLN A 115 -2.88 -10.83 -4.85
CA GLN A 115 -4.12 -10.68 -5.62
C GLN A 115 -5.24 -11.58 -5.06
N THR A 116 -4.93 -12.86 -4.85
CA THR A 116 -5.88 -13.83 -4.28
C THR A 116 -6.29 -13.44 -2.87
N PHE A 117 -5.33 -13.05 -2.03
CA PHE A 117 -5.58 -12.60 -0.67
C PHE A 117 -6.53 -11.40 -0.64
N PHE A 118 -6.22 -10.33 -1.37
CA PHE A 118 -7.06 -9.13 -1.40
C PHE A 118 -8.46 -9.42 -1.94
N LYS A 119 -8.59 -10.25 -2.98
CA LYS A 119 -9.89 -10.69 -3.50
C LYS A 119 -10.69 -11.43 -2.42
N ARG A 120 -10.09 -12.36 -1.70
CA ARG A 120 -10.74 -13.13 -0.64
C ARG A 120 -11.14 -12.27 0.56
N ARG A 121 -10.45 -11.14 0.78
CA ARG A 121 -10.80 -10.14 1.79
C ARG A 121 -11.87 -9.14 1.34
N GLY A 122 -12.45 -9.31 0.15
CA GLY A 122 -13.46 -8.41 -0.39
C GLY A 122 -12.92 -7.02 -0.76
N ALA A 123 -11.61 -6.91 -0.96
CA ALA A 123 -10.94 -5.64 -1.24
C ALA A 123 -10.87 -5.28 -2.73
N SER A 124 -11.31 -6.18 -3.63
CA SER A 124 -11.25 -5.96 -5.09
C SER A 124 -12.20 -4.86 -5.54
N LEU A 125 -11.72 -4.03 -6.44
CA LEU A 125 -12.45 -2.98 -7.14
C LEU A 125 -12.39 -3.24 -8.65
N PRO A 126 -13.29 -2.63 -9.46
CA PRO A 126 -13.20 -2.69 -10.91
C PRO A 126 -11.86 -2.13 -11.41
N VAL A 127 -11.28 -2.78 -12.41
CA VAL A 127 -10.14 -2.25 -13.17
C VAL A 127 -10.70 -1.42 -14.31
N THR A 128 -10.38 -0.12 -14.34
CA THR A 128 -10.84 0.83 -15.36
C THR A 128 -9.67 1.62 -15.93
N GLN A 129 -9.92 2.44 -16.96
CA GLN A 129 -8.97 3.42 -17.49
C GLN A 129 -9.28 4.85 -17.01
N ASN A 130 -10.21 5.02 -16.09
CA ASN A 130 -10.57 6.30 -15.52
C ASN A 130 -9.74 6.58 -14.25
N ALA A 131 -8.89 7.60 -14.27
CA ALA A 131 -8.02 7.97 -13.17
C ALA A 131 -8.78 8.29 -11.87
N ALA A 132 -10.01 8.80 -11.95
CA ALA A 132 -10.83 9.14 -10.80
C ALA A 132 -11.29 7.92 -9.97
N ASP A 133 -11.21 6.70 -10.53
CA ASP A 133 -11.57 5.48 -9.81
C ASP A 133 -10.47 5.04 -8.83
N TYR A 134 -9.23 5.50 -9.04
CA TYR A 134 -8.06 5.16 -8.25
C TYR A 134 -7.78 6.21 -7.20
N ARG A 135 -7.96 5.85 -5.94
CA ARG A 135 -7.76 6.76 -4.80
C ARG A 135 -6.40 6.54 -4.15
N PRO A 136 -5.77 7.58 -3.59
CA PRO A 136 -4.59 7.42 -2.77
C PRO A 136 -4.78 6.37 -1.68
N GLY A 137 -3.80 5.46 -1.53
CA GLY A 137 -3.86 4.30 -0.65
C GLY A 137 -4.45 3.04 -1.27
N ASP A 138 -4.96 3.09 -2.51
CA ASP A 138 -5.32 1.88 -3.26
C ASP A 138 -4.05 1.12 -3.68
N LEU A 139 -4.21 -0.18 -3.91
CA LEU A 139 -3.18 -1.04 -4.50
C LEU A 139 -3.58 -1.36 -5.94
N ILE A 140 -2.62 -1.32 -6.85
CA ILE A 140 -2.81 -1.84 -8.20
C ILE A 140 -1.84 -2.98 -8.47
N THR A 141 -2.27 -3.91 -9.30
CA THR A 141 -1.38 -4.88 -9.92
C THR A 141 -1.41 -4.72 -11.43
N CYS A 142 -0.29 -4.96 -12.07
CA CYS A 142 -0.13 -4.88 -13.52
C CYS A 142 0.84 -5.94 -14.02
N THR A 143 1.00 -6.01 -15.34
CA THR A 143 1.99 -6.86 -15.99
C THR A 143 3.07 -5.98 -16.62
N VAL A 144 4.29 -6.06 -16.10
CA VAL A 144 5.45 -5.33 -16.65
C VAL A 144 6.19 -6.17 -17.71
N PRO A 145 7.14 -5.58 -18.48
CA PRO A 145 7.87 -6.29 -19.54
C PRO A 145 8.36 -7.67 -19.12
N VAL A 146 8.46 -8.57 -20.10
CA VAL A 146 8.71 -10.03 -19.98
C VAL A 146 7.61 -10.76 -19.17
N ASN A 147 6.41 -10.21 -19.17
CA ASN A 147 5.19 -10.80 -18.56
C ASN A 147 5.31 -11.06 -17.05
N LEU A 148 5.94 -10.15 -16.32
CA LEU A 148 6.12 -10.27 -14.88
C LEU A 148 4.99 -9.57 -14.12
N PRO A 149 4.36 -10.26 -13.14
CA PRO A 149 3.38 -9.64 -12.24
C PRO A 149 4.04 -8.58 -11.36
N HIS A 150 3.41 -7.42 -11.25
CA HIS A 150 3.88 -6.29 -10.48
C HIS A 150 2.78 -5.71 -9.60
N ILE A 151 3.16 -5.02 -8.51
CA ILE A 151 2.24 -4.38 -7.57
C ILE A 151 2.78 -3.02 -7.15
N ALA A 152 1.87 -2.07 -6.93
CA ALA A 152 2.18 -0.71 -6.52
C ALA A 152 1.13 -0.13 -5.58
N ILE A 153 1.48 0.95 -4.87
CA ILE A 153 0.57 1.75 -4.04
C ILE A 153 0.26 3.04 -4.80
N VAL A 154 -1.04 3.35 -4.93
CA VAL A 154 -1.51 4.61 -5.54
C VAL A 154 -1.29 5.75 -4.56
N VAL A 155 -0.73 6.87 -5.06
CA VAL A 155 -0.46 8.07 -4.28
C VAL A 155 -0.98 9.32 -5.03
N PRO A 156 -1.21 10.44 -4.36
CA PRO A 156 -1.52 11.69 -5.05
C PRO A 156 -0.40 12.06 -6.03
N ALA A 157 -0.74 12.72 -7.13
CA ALA A 157 0.24 13.27 -8.06
C ALA A 157 1.04 14.39 -7.37
N PRO A 158 2.37 14.28 -7.20
CA PRO A 158 3.18 15.31 -6.54
C PRO A 158 3.21 16.65 -7.31
N ASP A 159 2.93 16.60 -8.60
CA ASP A 159 2.85 17.76 -9.48
C ASP A 159 1.48 18.47 -9.44
N GLY A 160 0.54 17.99 -8.63
CA GLY A 160 -0.83 18.51 -8.55
C GLY A 160 -1.75 18.08 -9.71
N GLY A 161 -1.29 17.15 -10.55
CA GLY A 161 -2.07 16.59 -11.66
C GLY A 161 -3.28 15.78 -11.18
N THR A 162 -4.23 15.53 -12.09
CA THR A 162 -5.46 14.80 -11.81
C THR A 162 -5.30 13.28 -11.87
N THR A 163 -4.25 12.78 -12.53
CA THR A 163 -3.93 11.36 -12.59
C THR A 163 -3.05 10.98 -11.40
N PRO A 164 -3.48 10.09 -10.51
CA PRO A 164 -2.64 9.62 -9.41
C PRO A 164 -1.35 8.97 -9.92
N TRP A 165 -0.29 9.10 -9.13
CA TRP A 165 0.97 8.41 -9.35
C TRP A 165 1.01 7.10 -8.57
N ILE A 166 2.07 6.32 -8.75
CA ILE A 166 2.28 5.07 -8.01
C ILE A 166 3.65 5.05 -7.34
N VAL A 167 3.71 4.46 -6.15
CA VAL A 167 4.96 4.07 -5.50
C VAL A 167 5.17 2.58 -5.72
N HIS A 168 6.32 2.24 -6.30
CA HIS A 168 6.68 0.86 -6.64
C HIS A 168 8.20 0.68 -6.72
N ASN A 169 8.64 -0.57 -6.88
CA ASN A 169 10.03 -0.92 -7.20
C ASN A 169 10.05 -1.88 -8.41
N ILE A 170 10.44 -1.39 -9.58
CA ILE A 170 10.54 -2.14 -10.83
C ILE A 170 11.99 -2.49 -11.21
N GLY A 171 12.92 -2.50 -10.24
CA GLY A 171 14.32 -2.87 -10.46
C GLY A 171 15.34 -1.77 -10.14
N GLN A 172 14.89 -0.54 -9.92
CA GLN A 172 15.78 0.60 -9.64
C GLN A 172 15.61 1.17 -8.22
N GLY A 173 15.09 0.37 -7.29
CA GLY A 173 14.67 0.81 -5.98
C GLY A 173 13.27 1.43 -5.98
N PRO A 174 12.75 1.79 -4.78
CA PRO A 174 11.43 2.38 -4.65
C PRO A 174 11.37 3.77 -5.27
N LYS A 175 10.37 4.01 -6.12
CA LYS A 175 10.15 5.30 -6.80
C LYS A 175 8.68 5.69 -6.77
N CYS A 176 8.43 6.99 -6.78
CA CYS A 176 7.13 7.59 -7.05
C CYS A 176 7.12 8.06 -8.50
N GLU A 177 6.27 7.47 -9.35
CA GLU A 177 6.28 7.72 -10.80
C GLU A 177 4.86 7.86 -11.36
N ASN A 178 4.72 8.66 -12.43
CA ASN A 178 3.47 8.81 -13.19
C ASN A 178 3.31 7.63 -14.17
N ARG A 179 3.04 6.44 -13.63
CA ARG A 179 2.99 5.19 -14.41
C ARG A 179 1.73 4.36 -14.14
N LEU A 180 0.67 4.96 -13.60
CA LEU A 180 -0.56 4.24 -13.23
C LEU A 180 -1.12 3.41 -14.39
N PHE A 181 -1.13 3.95 -15.59
CA PHE A 181 -1.68 3.32 -16.80
C PHE A 181 -0.61 2.90 -17.83
N GLU A 182 0.66 2.97 -17.49
CA GLU A 182 1.73 2.60 -18.44
C GLU A 182 1.70 1.11 -18.77
N PHE A 183 1.33 0.27 -17.81
CA PHE A 183 1.29 -1.18 -17.97
C PHE A 183 -0.14 -1.72 -17.86
N PRO A 184 -0.47 -2.84 -18.56
CA PRO A 184 -1.78 -3.46 -18.45
C PRO A 184 -2.13 -3.81 -17.00
N LEU A 185 -3.15 -3.16 -16.45
CA LEU A 185 -3.62 -3.42 -15.11
C LEU A 185 -4.28 -4.80 -15.01
N THR A 186 -3.96 -5.54 -13.96
CA THR A 186 -4.49 -6.89 -13.68
C THR A 186 -5.29 -6.97 -12.38
N GLY A 187 -5.34 -5.88 -11.60
CA GLY A 187 -6.12 -5.79 -10.38
C GLY A 187 -6.09 -4.40 -9.77
N HIS A 188 -7.16 -4.07 -9.05
CA HIS A 188 -7.34 -2.85 -8.28
C HIS A 188 -7.93 -3.23 -6.93
N TYR A 189 -7.34 -2.77 -5.83
CA TYR A 189 -7.74 -3.19 -4.48
C TYR A 189 -7.71 -2.00 -3.53
N ARG A 190 -8.69 -1.96 -2.61
CA ARG A 190 -8.71 -1.07 -1.45
C ARG A 190 -8.75 -1.91 -0.19
N PHE A 191 -7.59 -2.13 0.40
CA PHE A 191 -7.42 -2.98 1.58
C PHE A 191 -7.03 -2.15 2.79
N HIS A 192 -8.04 -1.87 3.61
CA HIS A 192 -7.90 -1.15 4.88
C HIS A 192 -8.35 -2.11 6.01
N PRO A 193 -7.48 -3.01 6.48
CA PRO A 193 -7.85 -3.91 7.56
C PRO A 193 -8.13 -3.12 8.84
N ARG A 194 -9.13 -3.55 9.59
CA ARG A 194 -9.33 -3.01 10.93
C ARG A 194 -8.15 -3.44 11.78
N THR A 195 -7.50 -2.49 12.43
CA THR A 195 -6.59 -2.75 13.55
C THR A 195 -7.47 -2.87 14.79
N ASP A 196 -7.64 -4.09 15.29
CA ASP A 196 -8.28 -4.34 16.57
C ASP A 196 -7.46 -3.75 17.71
#